data_223054c547f056d90906680d6f617b4f
#
_entry.id   223054c547f056d90906680d6f617b4f
#
_cell.length_a   1.000
_cell.length_b   1.000
_cell.length_c   1.000
_cell.angle_alpha   90.00
_cell.angle_beta   90.00
_cell.angle_gamma   90.00
#
_symmetry.space_group_name_H-M   'P 1'
#
loop_
_entity.id
_entity.type
_entity.pdbx_description
1 polymer ?
#
loop_
_entity_poly.entity_id
_entity_poly.type
_entity_poly.pdbx_seq_one_letter_code
_entity_poly.pdbx_strand_id
1 'polypeptide(L)'
;FLLMQVNPFTLSLPVLGTREAIFSFVQALIRREDAPYVVMPNPFYQIYEGATLLAGAQPYFINCTEDNNYLGDFDAVPAEVWEKTALLFVCTPGNPTGAVLSKEQFKKLIALSDQYDFVIASDECYSELWFDQAPTGLLEVCAELGRDDYKNCIVFHSLSKRSNLPGMRSGFVAGDANLLKPYLQYRTYHGAAMPVQHQLASIAAWDDEQHVEDNRQQYRAKFELFQTELGHLLPLKKPDAGFYYWLKVDHDENFAKILMEKAHIKVLPGRYLSRETAQGNPGENHVRLALVADLAQCEQVIQRLKAIL
;
A
#
# COMPACT_ATOMS: atom_id res chain seq x y z
N PHE A 1 16.19 -4.94 2.46
CA PHE A 1 16.37 -3.79 3.35
C PHE A 1 17.77 -3.70 3.96
N LEU A 2 18.42 -4.84 4.19
CA LEU A 2 19.74 -4.96 4.84
C LEU A 2 20.93 -4.44 4.03
N LEU A 3 20.78 -4.08 2.76
CA LEU A 3 21.87 -3.69 1.88
C LEU A 3 21.99 -2.19 1.60
N MET A 4 21.02 -1.38 2.07
CA MET A 4 21.07 0.06 1.84
C MET A 4 21.78 0.75 3.00
N GLN A 5 22.89 1.43 2.72
CA GLN A 5 23.55 2.33 3.67
C GLN A 5 22.75 3.64 3.83
N VAL A 6 21.49 3.53 4.21
CA VAL A 6 20.68 4.71 4.55
C VAL A 6 21.21 5.27 5.85
N ASN A 7 21.68 6.51 5.84
CA ASN A 7 22.07 7.18 7.07
C ASN A 7 20.85 7.32 7.98
N PRO A 8 20.74 6.57 9.10
CA PRO A 8 19.55 6.55 9.92
C PRO A 8 19.20 7.89 10.57
N PHE A 9 20.15 8.81 10.69
CA PHE A 9 19.94 10.11 11.34
C PHE A 9 19.44 11.20 10.38
N THR A 10 19.62 11.03 9.08
CA THR A 10 19.21 12.05 8.09
C THR A 10 18.22 11.55 7.05
N LEU A 11 18.15 10.24 6.84
CA LEU A 11 17.40 9.62 5.75
C LEU A 11 16.27 8.73 6.24
N SER A 12 15.99 8.66 7.56
CA SER A 12 14.84 7.92 8.10
C SER A 12 14.26 8.57 9.35
N LEU A 13 12.95 8.39 9.55
CA LEU A 13 12.22 8.85 10.72
C LEU A 13 11.29 7.75 11.23
N PRO A 14 11.37 7.35 12.53
CA PRO A 14 10.37 6.49 13.13
C PRO A 14 9.02 7.21 13.25
N VAL A 15 7.93 6.48 13.03
CA VAL A 15 6.57 7.04 13.01
C VAL A 15 5.59 6.16 13.78
N LEU A 16 4.47 6.75 14.20
CA LEU A 16 3.40 6.07 14.95
C LEU A 16 2.47 5.29 13.99
N GLY A 17 3.11 4.45 13.14
CA GLY A 17 2.49 3.70 12.05
C GLY A 17 2.28 4.54 10.79
N THR A 18 2.24 3.87 9.64
CA THR A 18 2.24 4.54 8.33
C THR A 18 0.96 5.30 8.02
N ARG A 19 -0.19 4.96 8.61
CA ARG A 19 -1.42 5.75 8.41
C ARG A 19 -1.25 7.18 8.90
N GLU A 20 -0.74 7.37 10.11
CA GLU A 20 -0.43 8.68 10.65
C GLU A 20 0.66 9.38 9.82
N ALA A 21 1.71 8.63 9.46
CA ALA A 21 2.82 9.17 8.70
C ALA A 21 2.42 9.67 7.31
N ILE A 22 1.64 8.90 6.56
CA ILE A 22 1.12 9.29 5.25
C ILE A 22 0.26 10.55 5.38
N PHE A 23 -0.66 10.57 6.35
CA PHE A 23 -1.52 11.73 6.59
C PHE A 23 -0.69 12.99 6.90
N SER A 24 0.20 12.91 7.86
CA SER A 24 0.99 14.06 8.32
C SER A 24 2.05 14.49 7.29
N PHE A 25 2.58 13.55 6.49
CA PHE A 25 3.50 13.88 5.40
C PHE A 25 2.83 14.73 4.32
N VAL A 26 1.62 14.37 3.91
CA VAL A 26 0.85 15.16 2.95
C VAL A 26 0.57 16.56 3.48
N GLN A 27 0.18 16.67 4.77
CA GLN A 27 -0.05 17.98 5.41
C GLN A 27 1.23 18.83 5.43
N ALA A 28 2.40 18.23 5.62
CA ALA A 28 3.68 18.92 5.64
C ALA A 28 4.19 19.31 4.25
N LEU A 29 3.84 18.54 3.21
CA LEU A 29 4.32 18.73 1.84
C LEU A 29 3.48 19.74 1.04
N ILE A 30 2.16 19.64 1.15
CA ILE A 30 1.23 20.37 0.27
C ILE A 30 1.11 21.84 0.68
N ARG A 31 1.28 22.73 -0.28
CA ARG A 31 0.92 24.15 -0.18
C ARG A 31 -0.53 24.32 -0.62
N ARG A 32 -1.39 24.68 0.31
CA ARG A 32 -2.83 24.76 0.09
C ARG A 32 -3.22 25.80 -1.00
N GLU A 33 -2.48 26.89 -1.06
CA GLU A 33 -2.72 27.98 -2.01
C GLU A 33 -2.50 27.57 -3.48
N ASP A 34 -1.68 26.55 -3.72
CA ASP A 34 -1.37 26.06 -5.07
C ASP A 34 -2.44 25.07 -5.56
N ALA A 35 -3.24 24.50 -4.64
CA ALA A 35 -4.24 23.45 -4.90
C ALA A 35 -3.74 22.37 -5.91
N PRO A 36 -2.55 21.79 -5.67
CA PRO A 36 -1.91 20.89 -6.64
C PRO A 36 -2.65 19.56 -6.75
N TYR A 37 -2.33 18.78 -7.78
CA TYR A 37 -2.76 17.39 -7.83
C TYR A 37 -1.92 16.50 -6.91
N VAL A 38 -2.61 15.53 -6.29
CA VAL A 38 -2.02 14.33 -5.72
C VAL A 38 -2.52 13.14 -6.52
N VAL A 39 -1.63 12.56 -7.29
CA VAL A 39 -1.93 11.41 -8.14
C VAL A 39 -1.88 10.13 -7.31
N MET A 40 -2.84 9.22 -7.50
CA MET A 40 -2.92 7.98 -6.73
C MET A 40 -3.56 6.85 -7.54
N PRO A 41 -3.24 5.58 -7.23
CA PRO A 41 -3.91 4.42 -7.84
C PRO A 41 -5.39 4.41 -7.46
N ASN A 42 -6.21 3.78 -8.28
CA ASN A 42 -7.64 3.54 -8.05
C ASN A 42 -7.97 2.08 -8.46
N PRO A 43 -8.28 1.16 -7.54
CA PRO A 43 -8.56 1.36 -6.10
C PRO A 43 -7.35 1.81 -5.28
N PHE A 44 -7.62 2.37 -4.10
CA PHE A 44 -6.58 2.97 -3.24
C PHE A 44 -6.82 2.70 -1.73
N TYR A 45 -5.80 3.00 -0.94
CA TYR A 45 -5.96 3.08 0.51
C TYR A 45 -6.52 4.46 0.88
N GLN A 46 -7.70 4.50 1.53
CA GLN A 46 -8.50 5.71 1.74
C GLN A 46 -7.74 6.88 2.39
N ILE A 47 -6.63 6.62 3.06
CA ILE A 47 -5.83 7.68 3.67
C ILE A 47 -5.21 8.61 2.63
N TYR A 48 -4.91 8.12 1.41
CA TYR A 48 -4.34 8.96 0.36
C TYR A 48 -5.30 10.07 -0.04
N GLU A 49 -6.56 9.73 -0.32
CA GLU A 49 -7.60 10.71 -0.64
C GLU A 49 -7.89 11.64 0.55
N GLY A 50 -8.11 11.05 1.74
CA GLY A 50 -8.44 11.83 2.93
C GLY A 50 -7.34 12.84 3.29
N ALA A 51 -6.07 12.44 3.22
CA ALA A 51 -4.94 13.34 3.45
C ALA A 51 -4.86 14.44 2.39
N THR A 52 -5.08 14.10 1.12
CA THR A 52 -5.09 15.02 -0.02
C THR A 52 -6.13 16.12 0.16
N LEU A 53 -7.38 15.73 0.38
CA LEU A 53 -8.51 16.67 0.52
C LEU A 53 -8.33 17.59 1.73
N LEU A 54 -7.88 17.05 2.86
CA LEU A 54 -7.66 17.83 4.09
C LEU A 54 -6.45 18.77 3.98
N ALA A 55 -5.47 18.45 3.14
CA ALA A 55 -4.37 19.35 2.81
C ALA A 55 -4.78 20.48 1.83
N GLY A 56 -5.96 20.38 1.19
CA GLY A 56 -6.44 21.34 0.18
C GLY A 56 -5.92 21.06 -1.23
N ALA A 57 -5.39 19.87 -1.48
CA ALA A 57 -5.00 19.40 -2.81
C ALA A 57 -6.16 18.68 -3.51
N GLN A 58 -6.00 18.40 -4.78
CA GLN A 58 -6.97 17.71 -5.62
C GLN A 58 -6.53 16.28 -5.91
N PRO A 59 -7.32 15.24 -5.59
CA PRO A 59 -6.98 13.87 -5.94
C PRO A 59 -7.13 13.66 -7.47
N TYR A 60 -6.14 13.02 -8.07
CA TYR A 60 -6.21 12.51 -9.45
C TYR A 60 -6.05 11.00 -9.42
N PHE A 61 -7.04 10.27 -9.96
CA PHE A 61 -7.11 8.81 -9.86
C PHE A 61 -6.64 8.15 -11.16
N ILE A 62 -5.74 7.17 -11.04
CA ILE A 62 -5.31 6.31 -12.15
C ILE A 62 -5.94 4.93 -11.96
N ASN A 63 -6.83 4.53 -12.88
CA ASN A 63 -7.51 3.24 -12.78
C ASN A 63 -6.52 2.07 -12.95
N CYS A 64 -6.53 1.18 -11.96
CA CYS A 64 -5.76 -0.06 -11.93
C CYS A 64 -6.73 -1.23 -12.14
N THR A 65 -6.81 -1.71 -13.37
CA THR A 65 -7.75 -2.74 -13.84
C THR A 65 -7.01 -4.04 -14.20
N GLU A 66 -7.76 -5.07 -14.49
CA GLU A 66 -7.17 -6.33 -14.95
C GLU A 66 -6.37 -6.16 -16.25
N ASP A 67 -6.82 -5.28 -17.16
CA ASP A 67 -6.17 -5.03 -18.45
C ASP A 67 -4.76 -4.46 -18.32
N ASN A 68 -4.48 -3.74 -17.23
CA ASN A 68 -3.16 -3.22 -16.91
C ASN A 68 -2.47 -3.94 -15.73
N ASN A 69 -2.88 -5.21 -15.47
CA ASN A 69 -2.38 -6.02 -14.35
C ASN A 69 -2.54 -5.35 -12.98
N TYR A 70 -3.59 -4.57 -12.81
CA TYR A 70 -3.89 -3.79 -11.60
C TYR A 70 -2.79 -2.77 -11.21
N LEU A 71 -2.00 -2.32 -12.17
CA LEU A 71 -1.02 -1.25 -12.04
C LEU A 71 -1.51 0.02 -12.74
N GLY A 72 -1.04 1.18 -12.33
CA GLY A 72 -1.41 2.45 -12.97
C GLY A 72 -0.80 2.59 -14.36
N ASP A 73 -1.59 3.04 -15.33
CA ASP A 73 -1.08 3.48 -16.63
C ASP A 73 -0.61 4.94 -16.52
N PHE A 74 0.64 5.12 -16.13
CA PHE A 74 1.25 6.44 -15.92
C PHE A 74 1.51 7.17 -17.25
N ASP A 75 1.65 6.44 -18.34
CA ASP A 75 1.88 7.00 -19.69
C ASP A 75 0.59 7.66 -20.24
N ALA A 76 -0.59 7.22 -19.79
CA ALA A 76 -1.88 7.78 -20.16
C ALA A 76 -2.26 9.07 -19.38
N VAL A 77 -1.50 9.46 -18.37
CA VAL A 77 -1.76 10.68 -17.60
C VAL A 77 -1.33 11.89 -18.39
N PRO A 78 -2.23 12.89 -18.64
CA PRO A 78 -1.91 14.08 -19.40
C PRO A 78 -0.76 14.91 -18.81
N ALA A 79 0.05 15.54 -19.67
CA ALA A 79 1.18 16.36 -19.23
C ALA A 79 0.74 17.53 -18.31
N GLU A 80 -0.40 18.14 -18.58
CA GLU A 80 -0.96 19.22 -17.76
C GLU A 80 -1.35 18.78 -16.34
N VAL A 81 -1.55 17.46 -16.12
CA VAL A 81 -1.75 16.90 -14.79
C VAL A 81 -0.40 16.79 -14.08
N TRP A 82 0.61 16.25 -14.78
CA TRP A 82 1.96 16.14 -14.20
C TRP A 82 2.55 17.49 -13.83
N GLU A 83 2.36 18.52 -14.67
CA GLU A 83 2.81 19.91 -14.43
C GLU A 83 2.25 20.53 -13.14
N LYS A 84 1.10 20.03 -12.67
CA LYS A 84 0.44 20.48 -11.43
C LYS A 84 0.53 19.47 -10.29
N THR A 85 1.21 18.36 -10.50
CA THR A 85 1.33 17.30 -9.49
C THR A 85 2.39 17.68 -8.48
N ALA A 86 2.04 17.67 -7.20
CA ALA A 86 3.01 17.79 -6.11
C ALA A 86 3.43 16.42 -5.56
N LEU A 87 2.55 15.42 -5.65
CA LEU A 87 2.76 14.12 -5.03
C LEU A 87 2.13 13.01 -5.88
N LEU A 88 2.88 11.92 -6.06
CA LEU A 88 2.38 10.65 -6.57
C LEU A 88 2.44 9.60 -5.47
N PHE A 89 1.30 9.01 -5.10
CA PHE A 89 1.27 7.80 -4.31
C PHE A 89 1.38 6.57 -5.21
N VAL A 90 2.25 5.65 -4.80
CA VAL A 90 2.23 4.26 -5.27
C VAL A 90 2.10 3.33 -4.07
N CYS A 91 1.40 2.21 -4.24
CA CYS A 91 1.28 1.18 -3.23
C CYS A 91 1.79 -0.13 -3.82
N THR A 92 2.93 -0.59 -3.35
CA THR A 92 3.57 -1.78 -3.90
C THR A 92 4.23 -2.61 -2.80
N PRO A 93 3.71 -3.82 -2.56
CA PRO A 93 2.53 -4.47 -3.15
C PRO A 93 1.21 -3.73 -2.90
N GLY A 94 0.31 -3.77 -3.87
CA GLY A 94 -0.92 -2.99 -3.90
C GLY A 94 -1.99 -3.43 -2.89
N ASN A 95 -2.66 -2.48 -2.27
CA ASN A 95 -3.91 -2.71 -1.54
C ASN A 95 -5.05 -2.06 -2.34
N PRO A 96 -6.02 -2.84 -2.88
CA PRO A 96 -6.37 -4.22 -2.49
C PRO A 96 -5.83 -5.34 -3.40
N THR A 97 -5.12 -5.04 -4.47
CA THR A 97 -4.91 -5.95 -5.60
C THR A 97 -3.73 -6.92 -5.41
N GLY A 98 -2.74 -6.54 -4.60
CA GLY A 98 -1.49 -7.29 -4.42
C GLY A 98 -0.50 -7.17 -5.58
N ALA A 99 -0.78 -6.32 -6.56
CA ALA A 99 0.09 -6.09 -7.70
C ALA A 99 1.41 -5.41 -7.28
N VAL A 100 2.50 -5.75 -7.93
CA VAL A 100 3.85 -5.28 -7.62
C VAL A 100 4.42 -4.47 -8.78
N LEU A 101 4.90 -3.27 -8.50
CA LEU A 101 5.63 -2.45 -9.46
C LEU A 101 6.99 -3.09 -9.79
N SER A 102 7.30 -3.17 -11.05
CA SER A 102 8.60 -3.63 -11.52
C SER A 102 9.67 -2.53 -11.37
N LYS A 103 10.93 -2.95 -11.38
CA LYS A 103 12.07 -2.05 -11.39
C LYS A 103 12.01 -1.03 -12.55
N GLU A 104 11.60 -1.47 -13.73
CA GLU A 104 11.48 -0.60 -14.91
C GLU A 104 10.37 0.44 -14.75
N GLN A 105 9.27 0.08 -14.10
CA GLN A 105 8.22 1.05 -13.79
C GLN A 105 8.70 2.10 -12.78
N PHE A 106 9.42 1.71 -11.74
CA PHE A 106 10.05 2.67 -10.83
C PHE A 106 11.03 3.61 -11.53
N LYS A 107 11.89 3.11 -12.44
CA LYS A 107 12.78 3.96 -13.23
C LYS A 107 12.02 4.99 -14.05
N LYS A 108 10.90 4.60 -14.68
CA LYS A 108 10.01 5.52 -15.39
C LYS A 108 9.42 6.60 -14.47
N LEU A 109 8.93 6.21 -13.29
CA LEU A 109 8.37 7.15 -12.33
C LEU A 109 9.41 8.13 -11.79
N ILE A 110 10.64 7.66 -11.54
CA ILE A 110 11.76 8.52 -11.13
C ILE A 110 12.09 9.53 -12.24
N ALA A 111 12.11 9.10 -13.50
CA ALA A 111 12.34 9.99 -14.63
C ALA A 111 11.22 11.03 -14.79
N LEU A 112 9.96 10.64 -14.61
CA LEU A 112 8.82 11.57 -14.58
C LEU A 112 8.92 12.57 -13.43
N SER A 113 9.30 12.10 -12.24
CA SER A 113 9.54 12.96 -11.08
C SER A 113 10.65 13.99 -11.34
N ASP A 114 11.73 13.58 -12.02
CA ASP A 114 12.79 14.51 -12.42
C ASP A 114 12.32 15.55 -13.45
N GLN A 115 11.44 15.14 -14.36
CA GLN A 115 10.92 16.02 -15.41
C GLN A 115 9.94 17.06 -14.87
N TYR A 116 9.05 16.68 -13.96
CA TYR A 116 7.93 17.49 -13.49
C TYR A 116 8.04 17.95 -12.04
N ASP A 117 9.12 17.57 -11.35
CA ASP A 117 9.48 17.97 -9.97
C ASP A 117 8.39 17.64 -8.91
N PHE A 118 7.79 16.46 -8.99
CA PHE A 118 6.87 15.96 -7.98
C PHE A 118 7.52 14.90 -7.08
N VAL A 119 6.97 14.71 -5.89
CA VAL A 119 7.42 13.69 -4.94
C VAL A 119 6.76 12.34 -5.22
N ILE A 120 7.54 11.26 -5.17
CA ILE A 120 7.03 9.88 -5.18
C ILE A 120 6.96 9.38 -3.73
N ALA A 121 5.76 9.04 -3.25
CA ALA A 121 5.51 8.42 -1.96
C ALA A 121 5.12 6.94 -2.16
N SER A 122 6.06 6.04 -1.91
CA SER A 122 5.86 4.60 -2.06
C SER A 122 5.43 3.98 -0.74
N ASP A 123 4.18 3.51 -0.67
CA ASP A 123 3.67 2.72 0.46
C ASP A 123 4.07 1.26 0.27
N GLU A 124 5.13 0.85 0.96
CA GLU A 124 5.73 -0.48 0.88
C GLU A 124 5.38 -1.36 2.09
N CYS A 125 4.25 -1.08 2.74
CA CYS A 125 3.83 -1.80 3.95
C CYS A 125 3.66 -3.31 3.77
N TYR A 126 3.48 -3.79 2.54
CA TYR A 126 3.28 -5.21 2.23
C TYR A 126 4.53 -5.88 1.62
N SER A 127 5.66 -5.19 1.54
CA SER A 127 6.89 -5.67 0.89
C SER A 127 7.38 -7.02 1.40
N GLU A 128 7.09 -7.38 2.65
CA GLU A 128 7.51 -8.66 3.24
C GLU A 128 6.49 -9.80 3.06
N LEU A 129 5.34 -9.53 2.46
CA LEU A 129 4.28 -10.53 2.25
C LEU A 129 4.23 -11.02 0.79
N TRP A 130 5.37 -11.43 0.27
CA TRP A 130 5.51 -11.94 -1.09
C TRP A 130 5.46 -13.48 -1.15
N PHE A 131 5.17 -14.03 -2.35
CA PHE A 131 5.06 -15.48 -2.56
C PHE A 131 6.27 -16.06 -3.27
N ASP A 132 6.58 -15.61 -4.46
CA ASP A 132 7.61 -16.20 -5.30
C ASP A 132 8.89 -15.37 -5.32
N GLN A 133 8.77 -14.04 -5.41
CA GLN A 133 9.89 -13.10 -5.45
C GLN A 133 9.64 -11.92 -4.54
N ALA A 134 10.68 -11.48 -3.83
CA ALA A 134 10.63 -10.24 -3.06
C ALA A 134 10.43 -9.04 -4.00
N PRO A 135 9.48 -8.13 -3.67
CA PRO A 135 9.29 -6.92 -4.47
C PRO A 135 10.49 -5.99 -4.35
N THR A 136 10.83 -5.34 -5.46
CA THR A 136 11.83 -4.26 -5.46
C THR A 136 11.26 -3.01 -4.79
N GLY A 137 12.03 -2.35 -3.93
CA GLY A 137 11.66 -1.09 -3.30
C GLY A 137 12.10 0.14 -4.12
N LEU A 138 11.41 1.27 -3.95
CA LEU A 138 11.74 2.54 -4.63
C LEU A 138 13.18 2.98 -4.36
N LEU A 139 13.62 2.97 -3.09
CA LEU A 139 14.97 3.43 -2.74
C LEU A 139 16.06 2.47 -3.23
N GLU A 140 15.76 1.18 -3.41
CA GLU A 140 16.66 0.22 -4.05
C GLU A 140 16.94 0.63 -5.50
N VAL A 141 15.88 0.99 -6.24
CA VAL A 141 16.02 1.48 -7.62
C VAL A 141 16.77 2.80 -7.68
N CYS A 142 16.53 3.72 -6.74
CA CYS A 142 17.31 4.95 -6.63
C CYS A 142 18.82 4.65 -6.47
N ALA A 143 19.17 3.75 -5.55
CA ALA A 143 20.56 3.36 -5.32
C ALA A 143 21.21 2.73 -6.56
N GLU A 144 20.51 1.86 -7.28
CA GLU A 144 20.99 1.28 -8.54
C GLU A 144 21.21 2.32 -9.64
N LEU A 145 20.46 3.42 -9.60
CA LEU A 145 20.64 4.55 -10.51
C LEU A 145 21.72 5.53 -10.05
N GLY A 146 22.41 5.25 -8.94
CA GLY A 146 23.43 6.13 -8.36
C GLY A 146 22.85 7.40 -7.73
N ARG A 147 21.56 7.36 -7.30
CA ARG A 147 20.84 8.46 -6.66
C ARG A 147 20.87 8.29 -5.14
N ASP A 148 22.04 8.48 -4.54
CA ASP A 148 22.24 8.30 -3.09
C ASP A 148 21.57 9.39 -2.23
N ASP A 149 21.14 10.48 -2.86
CA ASP A 149 20.35 11.56 -2.23
C ASP A 149 18.84 11.25 -2.16
N TYR A 150 18.38 10.23 -2.91
CA TYR A 150 16.97 9.83 -3.03
C TYR A 150 16.04 11.00 -3.40
N LYS A 151 16.53 11.96 -4.15
CA LYS A 151 15.78 13.19 -4.49
C LYS A 151 14.34 12.88 -4.87
N ASN A 152 13.37 13.55 -4.22
CA ASN A 152 11.94 13.43 -4.41
C ASN A 152 11.35 12.02 -4.15
N CYS A 153 12.08 11.10 -3.52
CA CYS A 153 11.63 9.73 -3.24
C CYS A 153 11.48 9.48 -1.75
N ILE A 154 10.30 9.03 -1.32
CA ILE A 154 9.96 8.68 0.06
C ILE A 154 9.31 7.31 0.10
N VAL A 155 9.70 6.47 1.04
CA VAL A 155 9.08 5.16 1.31
C VAL A 155 8.48 5.09 2.70
N PHE A 156 7.41 4.30 2.84
CA PHE A 156 6.72 4.03 4.10
C PHE A 156 6.73 2.54 4.39
N HIS A 157 7.27 2.14 5.55
CA HIS A 157 7.31 0.76 6.02
C HIS A 157 6.68 0.63 7.40
N SER A 158 6.08 -0.54 7.69
CA SER A 158 5.34 -0.76 8.93
C SER A 158 5.49 -2.19 9.46
N LEU A 159 5.59 -2.33 10.78
CA LEU A 159 5.47 -3.61 11.48
C LEU A 159 4.05 -4.20 11.39
N SER A 160 3.06 -3.39 11.02
CA SER A 160 1.65 -3.83 10.98
C SER A 160 1.43 -5.06 10.11
N LYS A 161 2.15 -5.16 8.98
CA LYS A 161 1.99 -6.25 8.01
C LYS A 161 3.21 -7.19 8.02
N ARG A 162 4.41 -6.62 8.02
CA ARG A 162 5.66 -7.36 8.12
C ARG A 162 5.63 -8.34 9.31
N SER A 163 5.27 -7.85 10.48
CA SER A 163 5.35 -8.58 11.75
C SER A 163 3.98 -8.95 12.34
N ASN A 164 2.90 -8.76 11.58
CA ASN A 164 1.52 -8.94 12.05
C ASN A 164 1.22 -8.22 13.40
N LEU A 165 1.81 -7.03 13.59
CA LEU A 165 1.71 -6.20 14.80
C LEU A 165 0.98 -4.87 14.54
N PRO A 166 -0.27 -4.87 14.01
CA PRO A 166 -0.95 -3.62 13.65
C PRO A 166 -1.25 -2.73 14.86
N GLY A 167 -1.45 -3.33 16.04
CA GLY A 167 -1.73 -2.63 17.31
C GLY A 167 -0.53 -1.89 17.88
N MET A 168 0.69 -2.27 17.56
CA MET A 168 1.91 -1.63 18.05
C MET A 168 2.09 -0.21 17.53
N ARG A 169 1.44 0.16 16.44
CA ARG A 169 1.57 1.49 15.83
C ARG A 169 3.02 1.88 15.57
N SER A 170 3.77 1.03 14.88
CA SER A 170 5.18 1.25 14.56
C SER A 170 5.44 1.13 13.07
N GLY A 171 6.30 2.01 12.59
CA GLY A 171 6.80 2.07 11.22
C GLY A 171 7.89 3.11 11.09
N PHE A 172 8.35 3.32 9.87
CA PHE A 172 9.28 4.40 9.56
C PHE A 172 9.01 4.96 8.17
N VAL A 173 9.52 6.16 7.96
CA VAL A 173 9.57 6.85 6.66
C VAL A 173 11.04 7.04 6.33
N ALA A 174 11.43 6.79 5.08
CA ALA A 174 12.82 6.98 4.64
C ALA A 174 12.87 7.56 3.22
N GLY A 175 13.99 8.22 2.87
CA GLY A 175 14.25 8.77 1.54
C GLY A 175 14.92 10.12 1.57
N ASP A 176 14.47 11.07 0.74
CA ASP A 176 15.07 12.38 0.55
C ASP A 176 15.15 13.20 1.87
N ALA A 177 16.37 13.52 2.26
CA ALA A 177 16.65 14.30 3.47
C ALA A 177 16.04 15.72 3.42
N ASN A 178 15.90 16.30 2.22
CA ASN A 178 15.32 17.62 2.04
C ASN A 178 13.80 17.62 2.30
N LEU A 179 13.13 16.48 2.13
CA LEU A 179 11.74 16.27 2.48
C LEU A 179 11.59 15.85 3.95
N LEU A 180 12.48 14.99 4.45
CA LEU A 180 12.40 14.50 5.82
C LEU A 180 12.69 15.57 6.87
N LYS A 181 13.58 16.50 6.60
CA LYS A 181 13.92 17.58 7.53
C LYS A 181 12.72 18.49 7.86
N PRO A 182 12.00 19.09 6.88
CA PRO A 182 10.80 19.88 7.17
C PRO A 182 9.66 19.00 7.71
N TYR A 183 9.57 17.74 7.29
CA TYR A 183 8.59 16.81 7.85
C TYR A 183 8.85 16.53 9.34
N LEU A 184 10.11 16.32 9.74
CA LEU A 184 10.45 16.20 11.17
C LEU A 184 10.06 17.46 11.94
N GLN A 185 10.31 18.66 11.40
CA GLN A 185 9.90 19.91 12.01
C GLN A 185 8.38 19.98 12.19
N TYR A 186 7.61 19.62 11.16
CA TYR A 186 6.15 19.55 11.26
C TYR A 186 5.70 18.60 12.39
N ARG A 187 6.35 17.43 12.51
CA ARG A 187 6.02 16.44 13.54
C ARG A 187 6.27 16.94 14.98
N THR A 188 7.20 17.87 15.19
CA THR A 188 7.41 18.47 16.53
C THR A 188 6.19 19.26 17.01
N TYR A 189 5.36 19.77 16.09
CA TYR A 189 4.11 20.46 16.41
C TYR A 189 2.90 19.52 16.37
N HIS A 190 2.87 18.60 15.45
CA HIS A 190 1.80 17.64 15.28
C HIS A 190 1.71 16.64 16.45
N GLY A 191 2.82 16.32 17.09
CA GLY A 191 2.90 15.27 18.12
C GLY A 191 3.15 13.89 17.51
N ALA A 192 2.44 12.88 17.96
CA ALA A 192 2.58 11.49 17.48
C ALA A 192 3.97 10.89 17.73
N ALA A 193 4.57 11.17 18.88
CA ALA A 193 5.80 10.52 19.32
C ALA A 193 5.50 9.08 19.81
N MET A 194 6.34 8.13 19.37
CA MET A 194 6.20 6.74 19.80
C MET A 194 6.67 6.59 21.26
N PRO A 195 5.86 5.98 22.17
CA PRO A 195 6.26 5.72 23.54
C PRO A 195 7.53 4.86 23.62
N VAL A 196 8.39 5.06 24.61
CA VAL A 196 9.69 4.39 24.73
C VAL A 196 9.55 2.86 24.73
N GLN A 197 8.58 2.30 25.43
CA GLN A 197 8.31 0.86 25.42
C GLN A 197 7.96 0.32 24.01
N HIS A 198 7.25 1.11 23.20
CA HIS A 198 6.97 0.75 21.80
C HIS A 198 8.22 0.84 20.92
N GLN A 199 9.11 1.83 21.20
CA GLN A 199 10.39 1.92 20.47
C GLN A 199 11.25 0.69 20.74
N LEU A 200 11.40 0.28 22.01
CA LEU A 200 12.18 -0.92 22.37
C LEU A 200 11.58 -2.20 21.76
N ALA A 201 10.27 -2.37 21.83
CA ALA A 201 9.59 -3.50 21.19
C ALA A 201 9.70 -3.47 19.65
N SER A 202 9.72 -2.27 19.05
CA SER A 202 9.92 -2.09 17.61
C SER A 202 11.31 -2.51 17.20
N ILE A 203 12.34 -2.13 17.95
CA ILE A 203 13.73 -2.54 17.69
C ILE A 203 13.81 -4.07 17.68
N ALA A 204 13.30 -4.74 18.71
CA ALA A 204 13.28 -6.19 18.78
C ALA A 204 12.56 -6.84 17.59
N ALA A 205 11.42 -6.26 17.14
CA ALA A 205 10.69 -6.78 16.00
C ALA A 205 11.36 -6.51 14.64
N TRP A 206 12.09 -5.40 14.50
CA TRP A 206 12.87 -5.11 13.29
C TRP A 206 14.14 -5.97 13.19
N ASP A 207 14.72 -6.37 14.32
CA ASP A 207 15.93 -7.19 14.39
C ASP A 207 15.66 -8.69 14.21
N ASP A 208 14.42 -9.14 14.33
CA ASP A 208 14.03 -10.54 14.16
C ASP A 208 13.43 -10.78 12.77
N GLU A 209 14.11 -11.56 11.94
CA GLU A 209 13.64 -11.99 10.62
C GLU A 209 12.90 -13.35 10.65
N GLN A 210 13.09 -14.16 11.70
CA GLN A 210 12.47 -15.49 11.74
C GLN A 210 10.94 -15.39 11.80
N HIS A 211 10.39 -14.52 12.64
CA HIS A 211 8.93 -14.35 12.71
C HIS A 211 8.33 -13.79 11.42
N VAL A 212 9.11 -13.05 10.62
CA VAL A 212 8.67 -12.52 9.32
C VAL A 212 8.51 -13.67 8.31
N GLU A 213 9.49 -14.59 8.27
CA GLU A 213 9.39 -15.77 7.42
C GLU A 213 8.23 -16.68 7.87
N ASP A 214 8.08 -16.91 9.18
CA ASP A 214 6.97 -17.70 9.74
C ASP A 214 5.61 -17.09 9.39
N ASN A 215 5.48 -15.76 9.47
CA ASN A 215 4.28 -15.03 9.07
C ASN A 215 4.00 -15.19 7.55
N ARG A 216 5.03 -15.10 6.71
CA ARG A 216 4.94 -15.31 5.26
C ARG A 216 4.49 -16.72 4.92
N GLN A 217 5.04 -17.72 5.58
CA GLN A 217 4.66 -19.14 5.39
C GLN A 217 3.20 -19.40 5.77
N GLN A 218 2.72 -18.79 6.87
CA GLN A 218 1.31 -18.90 7.25
C GLN A 218 0.38 -18.32 6.18
N TYR A 219 0.72 -17.17 5.58
CA TYR A 219 -0.07 -16.61 4.48
C TYR A 219 -0.03 -17.51 3.24
N ARG A 220 1.13 -18.07 2.87
CA ARG A 220 1.25 -19.04 1.77
C ARG A 220 0.32 -20.22 1.96
N ALA A 221 0.32 -20.83 3.15
CA ALA A 221 -0.55 -21.96 3.48
C ALA A 221 -2.05 -21.59 3.35
N LYS A 222 -2.45 -20.39 3.79
CA LYS A 222 -3.84 -19.92 3.64
C LYS A 222 -4.23 -19.76 2.17
N PHE A 223 -3.37 -19.17 1.34
CA PHE A 223 -3.64 -19.03 -0.10
C PHE A 223 -3.73 -20.39 -0.79
N GLU A 224 -2.84 -21.31 -0.49
CA GLU A 224 -2.89 -22.70 -1.00
C GLU A 224 -4.20 -23.39 -0.62
N LEU A 225 -4.60 -23.29 0.65
CA LEU A 225 -5.84 -23.85 1.14
C LEU A 225 -7.07 -23.29 0.39
N PHE A 226 -7.17 -21.97 0.26
CA PHE A 226 -8.27 -21.33 -0.47
C PHE A 226 -8.28 -21.72 -1.94
N GLN A 227 -7.11 -21.74 -2.59
CA GLN A 227 -6.98 -22.09 -3.99
C GLN A 227 -7.40 -23.56 -4.26
N THR A 228 -6.97 -24.46 -3.41
CA THR A 228 -7.31 -25.88 -3.53
C THR A 228 -8.80 -26.12 -3.31
N GLU A 229 -9.37 -25.51 -2.29
CA GLU A 229 -10.72 -25.80 -1.84
C GLU A 229 -11.81 -25.02 -2.56
N LEU A 230 -11.51 -23.81 -3.08
CA LEU A 230 -12.48 -22.90 -3.68
C LEU A 230 -12.13 -22.45 -5.09
N GLY A 231 -10.94 -22.76 -5.61
CA GLY A 231 -10.52 -22.29 -6.94
C GLY A 231 -11.37 -22.80 -8.10
N HIS A 232 -12.15 -23.88 -7.90
CA HIS A 232 -13.12 -24.39 -8.87
C HIS A 232 -14.51 -23.78 -8.73
N LEU A 233 -14.78 -23.06 -7.65
CA LEU A 233 -16.07 -22.41 -7.36
C LEU A 233 -16.02 -20.89 -7.54
N LEU A 234 -14.85 -20.29 -7.31
CA LEU A 234 -14.63 -18.85 -7.37
C LEU A 234 -13.43 -18.53 -8.27
N PRO A 235 -13.45 -17.41 -9.02
CA PRO A 235 -12.34 -16.99 -9.86
C PRO A 235 -11.19 -16.42 -9.01
N LEU A 236 -10.62 -17.25 -8.15
CA LEU A 236 -9.53 -16.88 -7.27
C LEU A 236 -8.23 -16.72 -8.07
N LYS A 237 -7.72 -15.50 -8.15
CA LYS A 237 -6.41 -15.19 -8.73
C LYS A 237 -5.44 -14.88 -7.60
N LYS A 238 -4.41 -15.75 -7.44
CA LYS A 238 -3.35 -15.49 -6.45
C LYS A 238 -2.65 -14.19 -6.80
N PRO A 239 -2.53 -13.22 -5.87
CA PRO A 239 -1.79 -11.99 -6.10
C PRO A 239 -0.28 -12.23 -6.10
N ASP A 240 0.52 -11.26 -6.55
CA ASP A 240 1.98 -11.33 -6.46
C ASP A 240 2.47 -11.25 -5.00
N ALA A 241 1.76 -10.46 -4.17
CA ALA A 241 2.06 -10.29 -2.76
C ALA A 241 0.84 -9.80 -1.95
N GLY A 242 0.99 -9.69 -0.61
CA GLY A 242 -0.07 -9.26 0.29
C GLY A 242 -0.84 -10.42 0.90
N PHE A 243 -2.02 -10.11 1.48
CA PHE A 243 -2.89 -11.10 2.12
C PHE A 243 -4.36 -10.97 1.71
N TYR A 244 -4.61 -10.45 0.50
CA TYR A 244 -5.94 -10.27 -0.07
C TYR A 244 -6.14 -11.11 -1.31
N TYR A 245 -7.38 -11.63 -1.49
CA TYR A 245 -7.93 -11.84 -2.81
C TYR A 245 -8.70 -10.59 -3.23
N TRP A 246 -8.43 -10.10 -4.42
CA TRP A 246 -9.23 -9.13 -5.14
C TRP A 246 -10.14 -9.91 -6.08
N LEU A 247 -11.30 -10.29 -5.56
CA LEU A 247 -12.19 -11.27 -6.17
C LEU A 247 -13.22 -10.55 -7.05
N LYS A 248 -13.29 -10.92 -8.31
CA LYS A 248 -14.35 -10.48 -9.24
C LYS A 248 -15.66 -11.20 -8.93
N VAL A 249 -16.76 -10.45 -8.91
CA VAL A 249 -18.12 -10.92 -8.60
C VAL A 249 -19.11 -10.18 -9.48
N ASP A 250 -20.37 -10.66 -9.55
CA ASP A 250 -21.41 -10.00 -10.38
C ASP A 250 -21.83 -8.64 -9.80
N HIS A 251 -21.90 -8.52 -8.48
CA HIS A 251 -22.24 -7.27 -7.79
C HIS A 251 -21.64 -7.28 -6.38
N ASP A 252 -20.71 -6.39 -6.15
CA ASP A 252 -19.86 -6.38 -4.94
C ASP A 252 -20.63 -6.19 -3.62
N GLU A 253 -21.58 -5.24 -3.55
CA GLU A 253 -22.36 -5.01 -2.34
C GLU A 253 -23.34 -6.15 -2.05
N ASN A 254 -24.03 -6.68 -3.08
CA ASN A 254 -24.92 -7.81 -2.92
C ASN A 254 -24.16 -9.05 -2.46
N PHE A 255 -23.01 -9.32 -3.07
CA PHE A 255 -22.17 -10.44 -2.67
C PHE A 255 -21.69 -10.30 -1.22
N ALA A 256 -21.22 -9.14 -0.82
CA ALA A 256 -20.82 -8.86 0.56
C ALA A 256 -22.00 -9.04 1.55
N LYS A 257 -23.20 -8.60 1.18
CA LYS A 257 -24.42 -8.78 1.97
C LYS A 257 -24.79 -10.26 2.13
N ILE A 258 -24.80 -11.02 1.04
CA ILE A 258 -25.09 -12.47 1.04
C ILE A 258 -24.09 -13.21 1.95
N LEU A 259 -22.79 -12.91 1.82
CA LEU A 259 -21.75 -13.51 2.65
C LEU A 259 -21.95 -13.20 4.14
N MET A 260 -22.33 -11.96 4.47
CA MET A 260 -22.59 -11.58 5.85
C MET A 260 -23.83 -12.28 6.42
N GLU A 261 -24.94 -12.28 5.68
CA GLU A 261 -26.22 -12.83 6.15
C GLU A 261 -26.22 -14.36 6.24
N LYS A 262 -25.63 -15.04 5.24
CA LYS A 262 -25.73 -16.50 5.13
C LYS A 262 -24.52 -17.24 5.66
N ALA A 263 -23.33 -16.63 5.64
CA ALA A 263 -22.09 -17.29 6.03
C ALA A 263 -21.38 -16.62 7.22
N HIS A 264 -21.86 -15.44 7.66
CA HIS A 264 -21.19 -14.62 8.68
C HIS A 264 -19.74 -14.28 8.32
N ILE A 265 -19.51 -14.02 7.03
CA ILE A 265 -18.19 -13.64 6.49
C ILE A 265 -18.26 -12.19 6.05
N LYS A 266 -17.31 -11.38 6.55
CA LYS A 266 -17.18 -9.98 6.18
C LYS A 266 -16.13 -9.82 5.09
N VAL A 267 -16.55 -9.33 3.93
CA VAL A 267 -15.66 -8.85 2.86
C VAL A 267 -15.90 -7.36 2.64
N LEU A 268 -15.02 -6.71 1.91
CA LEU A 268 -15.14 -5.28 1.62
C LEU A 268 -15.48 -5.08 0.15
N PRO A 269 -16.66 -4.48 -0.17
CA PRO A 269 -17.03 -4.13 -1.53
C PRO A 269 -15.98 -3.22 -2.17
N GLY A 270 -15.66 -3.49 -3.43
CA GLY A 270 -14.57 -2.80 -4.11
C GLY A 270 -14.89 -1.34 -4.41
N ARG A 271 -16.16 -1.01 -4.68
CA ARG A 271 -16.58 0.38 -4.88
C ARG A 271 -16.30 1.29 -3.67
N TYR A 272 -16.15 0.73 -2.46
CA TYR A 272 -15.78 1.51 -1.26
C TYR A 272 -14.28 1.81 -1.20
N LEU A 273 -13.48 1.12 -2.02
CA LEU A 273 -12.02 1.31 -2.14
C LEU A 273 -11.63 2.13 -3.37
N SER A 274 -12.59 2.58 -4.15
CA SER A 274 -12.36 3.25 -5.44
C SER A 274 -13.27 4.46 -5.63
N ARG A 275 -13.03 5.18 -6.71
CA ARG A 275 -13.86 6.31 -7.13
C ARG A 275 -14.20 6.18 -8.61
N GLU A 276 -15.33 6.79 -8.98
CA GLU A 276 -15.74 6.96 -10.36
C GLU A 276 -14.75 7.86 -11.09
N THR A 277 -14.38 7.47 -12.30
CA THR A 277 -13.58 8.26 -13.25
C THR A 277 -14.26 8.29 -14.61
N ALA A 278 -13.72 9.01 -15.56
CA ALA A 278 -14.23 9.01 -16.93
C ALA A 278 -14.17 7.60 -17.59
N GLN A 279 -13.31 6.70 -17.08
CA GLN A 279 -13.20 5.30 -17.53
C GLN A 279 -13.99 4.32 -16.67
N GLY A 280 -14.88 4.80 -15.79
CA GLY A 280 -15.68 4.00 -14.87
C GLY A 280 -15.02 3.79 -13.50
N ASN A 281 -15.64 2.94 -12.68
CA ASN A 281 -15.18 2.62 -11.33
C ASN A 281 -14.46 1.26 -11.31
N PRO A 282 -13.12 1.19 -11.14
CA PRO A 282 -12.37 -0.07 -11.21
C PRO A 282 -12.61 -1.01 -10.02
N GLY A 283 -13.27 -0.52 -8.96
CA GLY A 283 -13.65 -1.35 -7.81
C GLY A 283 -15.02 -1.99 -7.92
N GLU A 284 -15.85 -1.57 -8.89
CA GLU A 284 -17.15 -2.22 -9.12
C GLU A 284 -16.98 -3.70 -9.45
N ASN A 285 -17.94 -4.48 -8.97
CA ASN A 285 -17.97 -5.93 -9.20
C ASN A 285 -16.70 -6.66 -8.69
N HIS A 286 -16.06 -6.09 -7.67
CA HIS A 286 -14.96 -6.74 -6.94
C HIS A 286 -15.22 -6.69 -5.44
N VAL A 287 -14.70 -7.69 -4.73
CA VAL A 287 -14.62 -7.65 -3.26
C VAL A 287 -13.21 -7.97 -2.80
N ARG A 288 -12.79 -7.29 -1.74
CA ARG A 288 -11.54 -7.62 -1.06
C ARG A 288 -11.80 -8.64 0.05
N LEU A 289 -11.28 -9.84 -0.13
CA LEU A 289 -11.27 -10.91 0.87
C LEU A 289 -9.90 -10.98 1.53
N ALA A 290 -9.81 -10.63 2.82
CA ALA A 290 -8.56 -10.61 3.57
C ALA A 290 -8.37 -11.90 4.38
N LEU A 291 -7.26 -12.61 4.20
CA LEU A 291 -6.95 -13.88 4.85
C LEU A 291 -6.26 -13.69 6.22
N VAL A 292 -6.81 -12.80 7.06
CA VAL A 292 -6.20 -12.44 8.36
C VAL A 292 -6.49 -13.45 9.47
N ALA A 293 -7.55 -14.25 9.34
CA ALA A 293 -7.91 -15.32 10.29
C ALA A 293 -6.82 -16.41 10.34
N ASP A 294 -6.73 -17.17 11.44
CA ASP A 294 -5.85 -18.33 11.51
C ASP A 294 -6.30 -19.46 10.56
N LEU A 295 -5.46 -20.48 10.39
CA LEU A 295 -5.72 -21.53 9.40
C LEU A 295 -7.01 -22.32 9.71
N ALA A 296 -7.27 -22.62 11.00
CA ALA A 296 -8.48 -23.33 11.41
C ALA A 296 -9.75 -22.52 11.16
N GLN A 297 -9.70 -21.21 11.37
CA GLN A 297 -10.80 -20.30 11.02
C GLN A 297 -10.96 -20.19 9.50
N CYS A 298 -9.87 -20.21 8.74
CA CYS A 298 -9.92 -20.23 7.28
C CYS A 298 -10.63 -21.50 6.77
N GLU A 299 -10.37 -22.67 7.35
CA GLU A 299 -11.10 -23.91 7.04
C GLU A 299 -12.61 -23.76 7.28
N GLN A 300 -13.01 -23.18 8.41
CA GLN A 300 -14.41 -22.92 8.71
C GLN A 300 -15.06 -21.95 7.71
N VAL A 301 -14.34 -20.90 7.31
CA VAL A 301 -14.78 -19.95 6.29
C VAL A 301 -15.01 -20.66 4.95
N ILE A 302 -14.10 -21.55 4.55
CA ILE A 302 -14.22 -22.35 3.33
C ILE A 302 -15.47 -23.25 3.36
N GLN A 303 -15.72 -23.94 4.45
CA GLN A 303 -16.92 -24.78 4.58
C GLN A 303 -18.21 -23.96 4.46
N ARG A 304 -18.26 -22.76 5.06
CA ARG A 304 -19.41 -21.86 4.97
C ARG A 304 -19.60 -21.31 3.56
N LEU A 305 -18.50 -20.99 2.85
CA LEU A 305 -18.56 -20.56 1.45
C LEU A 305 -19.10 -21.67 0.55
N LYS A 306 -18.60 -22.91 0.67
CA LYS A 306 -19.09 -24.05 -0.09
C LYS A 306 -20.58 -24.34 0.10
N ALA A 307 -21.13 -23.99 1.26
CA ALA A 307 -22.56 -24.20 1.55
C ALA A 307 -23.49 -23.19 0.88
N ILE A 308 -22.98 -22.08 0.35
CA ILE A 308 -23.77 -20.98 -0.21
C ILE A 308 -23.42 -20.66 -1.67
N LEU A 309 -22.31 -21.19 -2.19
CA LEU A 309 -21.89 -21.11 -3.59
C LEU A 309 -22.42 -22.29 -4.40
#